data_5b45d743d5683414e28edbaffe5f618f
#
_entry.id   5b45d743d5683414e28edbaffe5f618f
#
_cell.length_a   1.000
_cell.length_b   1.000
_cell.length_c   1.000
_cell.angle_alpha   90.00
_cell.angle_beta   90.00
_cell.angle_gamma   90.00
#
_symmetry.space_group_name_H-M   'P 1'
#
loop_
_entity.id
_entity.type
_entity.pdbx_description
1 polymer ?
#
loop_
_entity_poly.entity_id
_entity_poly.type
_entity_poly.pdbx_seq_one_letter_code
_entity_poly.pdbx_strand_id
1 'polypeptide(L)'
;MKKIFAPVLAALMLLPLLCGCGTGTAEAELTTVRLNEVTHSVFYAPQYVAMELGFFADEGLAIELTNGGGADKVMTAVVSGQSDIGLAGPESCIYIYNQGKDDHPVVFGQLTACDGAFLMGREDVSFNWEDLRGKTIIGGRKGGVPEMTLEYVLRQHGLEPQKDVIVDTSVQFNMMAGAFTGGQGDYVTLFEPAATQVVTSGEGYILCSIGAESGAI
;
A
#
# COMPACT_ATOMS: atom_id res chain seq x y z
N MET A 1 -73.59 23.87 25.99
CA MET A 1 -72.24 24.12 25.36
C MET A 1 -71.06 23.77 26.25
N LYS A 2 -71.21 23.40 27.54
CA LYS A 2 -70.07 23.09 28.45
C LYS A 2 -69.57 21.61 28.44
N LYS A 3 -70.27 20.68 27.75
CA LYS A 3 -69.98 19.25 27.80
C LYS A 3 -69.17 18.73 26.60
N ILE A 4 -68.86 19.56 25.58
CA ILE A 4 -68.11 19.13 24.38
C ILE A 4 -66.64 19.58 24.47
N PHE A 5 -66.29 20.51 25.35
CA PHE A 5 -64.91 21.01 25.51
C PHE A 5 -63.95 20.06 26.24
N ALA A 6 -64.48 19.21 27.14
CA ALA A 6 -63.63 18.27 27.89
C ALA A 6 -63.01 17.13 27.04
N PRO A 7 -63.77 16.45 26.11
CA PRO A 7 -63.17 15.40 25.30
C PRO A 7 -62.22 15.95 24.21
N VAL A 8 -62.46 17.18 23.71
CA VAL A 8 -61.58 17.80 22.71
C VAL A 8 -60.25 18.21 23.32
N LEU A 9 -60.24 18.70 24.59
CA LEU A 9 -59.03 19.05 25.29
C LEU A 9 -58.19 17.79 25.65
N ALA A 10 -58.84 16.66 26.00
CA ALA A 10 -58.18 15.42 26.28
C ALA A 10 -57.59 14.78 25.00
N ALA A 11 -58.23 14.92 23.83
CA ALA A 11 -57.69 14.45 22.54
C ALA A 11 -56.53 15.33 22.07
N LEU A 12 -56.49 16.61 22.39
CA LEU A 12 -55.36 17.51 22.04
C LEU A 12 -54.10 17.28 22.90
N MET A 13 -54.25 16.74 24.11
CA MET A 13 -53.10 16.40 24.98
C MET A 13 -52.47 14.99 24.66
N LEU A 14 -53.18 14.16 23.92
CA LEU A 14 -52.67 12.84 23.49
C LEU A 14 -51.87 12.85 22.16
N LEU A 15 -52.02 13.92 21.36
CA LEU A 15 -51.27 14.07 20.11
C LEU A 15 -49.74 14.18 20.27
N PRO A 16 -49.14 14.83 21.28
CA PRO A 16 -47.70 14.92 21.42
C PRO A 16 -47.02 13.61 21.89
N LEU A 17 -47.79 12.64 22.41
CA LEU A 17 -47.24 11.36 22.86
C LEU A 17 -46.99 10.35 21.71
N LEU A 18 -47.48 10.60 20.52
CA LEU A 18 -47.26 9.76 19.33
C LEU A 18 -46.10 10.21 18.40
N CYS A 19 -45.53 11.37 18.64
CA CYS A 19 -44.41 11.89 17.89
C CYS A 19 -43.02 11.58 18.51
N GLY A 20 -42.95 10.70 19.53
CA GLY A 20 -41.77 10.46 20.34
C GLY A 20 -40.98 9.19 20.05
N CYS A 21 -41.15 8.53 18.91
CA CYS A 21 -40.30 7.40 18.52
C CYS A 21 -39.79 7.57 17.08
N GLY A 22 -39.17 8.69 16.80
CA GLY A 22 -38.15 8.75 15.78
C GLY A 22 -36.86 8.20 16.42
N THR A 23 -36.63 6.88 16.32
CA THR A 23 -35.29 6.33 16.47
C THR A 23 -34.50 6.81 15.27
N GLY A 24 -34.10 8.08 15.27
CA GLY A 24 -32.95 8.50 14.53
C GLY A 24 -31.80 7.72 15.12
N THR A 25 -31.39 6.64 14.51
CA THR A 25 -30.05 6.12 14.69
C THR A 25 -29.16 7.30 14.32
N ALA A 26 -28.61 7.99 15.33
CA ALA A 26 -27.50 8.88 15.10
C ALA A 26 -26.45 8.00 14.40
N GLU A 27 -26.23 8.25 13.12
CA GLU A 27 -25.13 7.63 12.40
C GLU A 27 -23.88 7.97 13.23
N ALA A 28 -23.23 6.95 13.76
CA ALA A 28 -22.07 7.16 14.60
C ALA A 28 -21.04 7.91 13.74
N GLU A 29 -20.60 9.06 14.20
CA GLU A 29 -19.59 9.86 13.51
C GLU A 29 -18.29 9.03 13.48
N LEU A 30 -17.87 8.60 12.28
CA LEU A 30 -16.67 7.81 12.10
C LEU A 30 -15.44 8.70 12.26
N THR A 31 -14.44 8.20 12.94
CA THR A 31 -13.12 8.85 13.00
C THR A 31 -12.37 8.64 11.70
N THR A 32 -12.05 9.72 11.00
CA THR A 32 -11.25 9.65 9.77
C THR A 32 -9.80 9.30 10.10
N VAL A 33 -9.26 8.28 9.40
CA VAL A 33 -7.86 7.87 9.44
C VAL A 33 -7.26 7.98 8.04
N ARG A 34 -6.28 8.87 7.88
CA ARG A 34 -5.55 9.08 6.62
C ARG A 34 -4.43 8.06 6.52
N LEU A 35 -4.62 7.04 5.66
CA LEU A 35 -3.67 5.95 5.44
C LEU A 35 -2.96 6.16 4.10
N ASN A 36 -1.63 6.10 4.10
CA ASN A 36 -0.81 6.23 2.90
C ASN A 36 -0.06 4.93 2.62
N GLU A 37 -0.28 4.35 1.44
CA GLU A 37 0.39 3.12 1.00
C GLU A 37 1.51 3.40 -0.01
N VAL A 38 2.51 2.52 -0.04
CA VAL A 38 3.66 2.62 -0.95
C VAL A 38 3.24 2.49 -2.41
N THR A 39 2.33 1.58 -2.71
CA THR A 39 1.77 1.31 -4.04
C THR A 39 0.45 0.57 -3.90
N HIS A 40 -0.42 0.67 -4.92
CA HIS A 40 -1.63 -0.14 -4.94
C HIS A 40 -1.29 -1.54 -5.45
N SER A 41 -1.52 -2.57 -4.63
CA SER A 41 -1.14 -3.95 -4.96
C SER A 41 -2.06 -4.97 -4.29
N VAL A 42 -2.35 -6.06 -4.98
CA VAL A 42 -3.04 -7.22 -4.40
C VAL A 42 -2.31 -7.81 -3.20
N PHE A 43 -1.06 -7.47 -3.04
CA PHE A 43 -0.23 -7.81 -1.88
C PHE A 43 -0.81 -7.24 -0.57
N TYR A 44 -1.60 -6.17 -0.67
CA TYR A 44 -2.31 -5.54 0.44
C TYR A 44 -3.81 -5.90 0.48
N ALA A 45 -4.20 -6.99 -0.19
CA ALA A 45 -5.60 -7.41 -0.28
C ALA A 45 -6.35 -7.45 1.06
N PRO A 46 -5.78 -7.89 2.20
CA PRO A 46 -6.49 -7.88 3.48
C PRO A 46 -6.96 -6.47 3.88
N GLN A 47 -6.17 -5.42 3.61
CA GLN A 47 -6.53 -4.04 3.87
C GLN A 47 -7.72 -3.61 3.02
N TYR A 48 -7.69 -3.88 1.71
CA TYR A 48 -8.79 -3.52 0.80
C TYR A 48 -10.07 -4.27 1.12
N VAL A 49 -9.96 -5.56 1.44
CA VAL A 49 -11.12 -6.36 1.88
C VAL A 49 -11.73 -5.79 3.16
N ALA A 50 -10.91 -5.38 4.13
CA ALA A 50 -11.40 -4.76 5.35
C ALA A 50 -12.12 -3.42 5.09
N MET A 51 -11.63 -2.64 4.12
CA MET A 51 -12.29 -1.40 3.69
C MET A 51 -13.63 -1.68 3.00
N GLU A 52 -13.64 -2.57 2.00
CA GLU A 52 -14.83 -2.87 1.18
C GLU A 52 -15.93 -3.59 1.96
N LEU A 53 -15.57 -4.45 2.92
CA LEU A 53 -16.55 -5.15 3.76
C LEU A 53 -16.98 -4.34 4.98
N GLY A 54 -16.48 -3.12 5.17
CA GLY A 54 -16.90 -2.22 6.24
C GLY A 54 -16.31 -2.53 7.61
N PHE A 55 -15.29 -3.40 7.74
CA PHE A 55 -14.70 -3.77 9.03
C PHE A 55 -14.10 -2.57 9.77
N PHE A 56 -13.59 -1.58 9.05
CA PHE A 56 -13.14 -0.34 9.67
C PHE A 56 -14.32 0.50 10.19
N ALA A 57 -15.42 0.55 9.43
CA ALA A 57 -16.62 1.27 9.85
C ALA A 57 -17.27 0.63 11.08
N ASP A 58 -17.25 -0.69 11.20
CA ASP A 58 -17.70 -1.44 12.39
C ASP A 58 -16.90 -1.05 13.64
N GLU A 59 -15.63 -0.65 13.49
CA GLU A 59 -14.76 -0.15 14.55
C GLU A 59 -14.80 1.39 14.69
N GLY A 60 -15.75 2.05 14.03
CA GLY A 60 -15.91 3.51 14.08
C GLY A 60 -14.88 4.32 13.28
N LEU A 61 -14.25 3.71 12.28
CA LEU A 61 -13.20 4.32 11.47
C LEU A 61 -13.63 4.52 10.02
N ALA A 62 -13.28 5.68 9.45
CA ALA A 62 -13.35 5.96 8.01
C ALA A 62 -11.93 6.08 7.45
N ILE A 63 -11.56 5.20 6.53
CA ILE A 63 -10.21 5.19 5.95
C ILE A 63 -10.16 6.05 4.70
N GLU A 64 -9.29 7.06 4.71
CA GLU A 64 -8.90 7.84 3.54
C GLU A 64 -7.56 7.30 3.02
N LEU A 65 -7.63 6.46 1.98
CA LEU A 65 -6.46 5.82 1.38
C LEU A 65 -5.82 6.71 0.32
N THR A 66 -4.50 6.90 0.41
CA THR A 66 -3.68 7.58 -0.60
C THR A 66 -2.50 6.71 -1.02
N ASN A 67 -2.03 6.90 -2.26
CA ASN A 67 -0.86 6.19 -2.81
C ASN A 67 0.34 7.14 -2.88
N GLY A 68 1.37 6.87 -2.10
CA GLY A 68 2.59 7.69 -2.05
C GLY A 68 3.57 7.42 -3.19
N GLY A 69 3.50 6.24 -3.83
CA GLY A 69 4.42 5.87 -4.92
C GLY A 69 5.84 5.50 -4.46
N GLY A 70 6.04 5.28 -3.16
CA GLY A 70 7.30 4.86 -2.58
C GLY A 70 7.36 5.11 -1.07
N ALA A 71 8.18 4.31 -0.35
CA ALA A 71 8.31 4.39 1.11
C ALA A 71 8.81 5.77 1.59
N ASP A 72 9.68 6.42 0.82
CA ASP A 72 10.18 7.77 1.06
C ASP A 72 9.05 8.81 1.11
N LYS A 73 8.07 8.69 0.22
CA LYS A 73 6.91 9.58 0.16
C LYS A 73 5.90 9.29 1.27
N VAL A 74 5.62 8.01 1.51
CA VAL A 74 4.75 7.58 2.62
C VAL A 74 5.29 8.12 3.94
N MET A 75 6.59 7.92 4.20
CA MET A 75 7.20 8.37 5.44
C MET A 75 7.22 9.89 5.56
N THR A 76 7.44 10.60 4.46
CA THR A 76 7.34 12.07 4.43
C THR A 76 5.94 12.53 4.83
N ALA A 77 4.88 11.89 4.32
CA ALA A 77 3.50 12.23 4.64
C ALA A 77 3.17 11.98 6.13
N VAL A 78 3.68 10.87 6.70
CA VAL A 78 3.49 10.55 8.12
C VAL A 78 4.22 11.57 9.02
N VAL A 79 5.51 11.83 8.77
CA VAL A 79 6.32 12.75 9.58
C VAL A 79 5.82 14.19 9.49
N SER A 80 5.24 14.59 8.37
CA SER A 80 4.64 15.94 8.20
C SER A 80 3.22 16.06 8.72
N GLY A 81 2.60 14.96 9.21
CA GLY A 81 1.21 14.96 9.67
C GLY A 81 0.16 15.02 8.56
N GLN A 82 0.56 14.81 7.30
CA GLN A 82 -0.38 14.69 6.18
C GLN A 82 -1.10 13.33 6.17
N SER A 83 -0.48 12.30 6.74
CA SER A 83 -1.07 10.98 6.96
C SER A 83 -0.90 10.55 8.41
N ASP A 84 -1.89 9.84 8.92
CA ASP A 84 -1.89 9.32 10.30
C ASP A 84 -1.17 7.98 10.37
N ILE A 85 -1.30 7.17 9.32
CA ILE A 85 -0.70 5.84 9.19
C ILE A 85 0.01 5.71 7.84
N GLY A 86 1.20 5.12 7.86
CA GLY A 86 1.95 4.72 6.66
C GLY A 86 2.02 3.20 6.54
N LEU A 87 1.61 2.64 5.40
CA LEU A 87 1.86 1.26 5.03
C LEU A 87 3.16 1.23 4.21
N ALA A 88 4.27 0.97 4.88
CA ALA A 88 5.62 0.96 4.33
C ALA A 88 6.49 -0.07 5.04
N GLY A 89 7.67 -0.35 4.52
CA GLY A 89 8.63 -1.21 5.20
C GLY A 89 9.14 -0.59 6.51
N PRO A 90 9.50 -1.41 7.51
CA PRO A 90 9.95 -0.94 8.83
C PRO A 90 11.27 -0.17 8.78
N GLU A 91 12.07 -0.33 7.73
CA GLU A 91 13.32 0.38 7.50
C GLU A 91 13.13 1.91 7.51
N SER A 92 11.99 2.39 7.02
CA SER A 92 11.66 3.81 6.99
C SER A 92 11.58 4.41 8.40
N CYS A 93 11.02 3.66 9.36
CA CYS A 93 11.00 4.06 10.77
C CYS A 93 12.41 4.08 11.37
N ILE A 94 13.25 3.09 11.03
CA ILE A 94 14.66 3.01 11.47
C ILE A 94 15.45 4.21 10.97
N TYR A 95 15.26 4.62 9.72
CA TYR A 95 15.94 5.79 9.16
C TYR A 95 15.58 7.08 9.89
N ILE A 96 14.30 7.28 10.21
CA ILE A 96 13.83 8.47 10.95
C ILE A 96 14.35 8.45 12.40
N TYR A 97 14.27 7.29 13.06
CA TYR A 97 14.81 7.12 14.41
C TYR A 97 16.30 7.47 14.49
N ASN A 98 17.09 7.00 13.51
CA ASN A 98 18.53 7.28 13.45
C ASN A 98 18.87 8.75 13.18
N GLN A 99 17.91 9.59 12.78
CA GLN A 99 18.08 11.04 12.67
C GLN A 99 18.04 11.75 14.04
N GLY A 100 17.77 11.01 15.13
CA GLY A 100 17.79 11.53 16.49
C GLY A 100 16.66 12.49 16.83
N LYS A 101 15.52 12.38 16.14
CA LYS A 101 14.31 13.14 16.48
C LYS A 101 13.54 12.44 17.59
N ASP A 102 13.05 13.21 18.57
CA ASP A 102 12.21 12.68 19.66
C ASP A 102 10.88 12.15 19.13
N ASP A 103 10.29 12.84 18.15
CA ASP A 103 9.07 12.41 17.47
C ASP A 103 9.43 11.62 16.21
N HIS A 104 9.11 10.33 16.22
CA HIS A 104 9.38 9.39 15.13
C HIS A 104 8.26 8.35 14.98
N PRO A 105 8.02 7.86 13.76
CA PRO A 105 7.02 6.83 13.50
C PRO A 105 7.35 5.52 14.24
N VAL A 106 6.32 4.83 14.70
CA VAL A 106 6.42 3.54 15.41
C VAL A 106 5.71 2.47 14.61
N VAL A 107 6.37 1.33 14.40
CA VAL A 107 5.76 0.16 13.78
C VAL A 107 4.81 -0.48 14.79
N PHE A 108 3.53 -0.61 14.45
CA PHE A 108 2.50 -1.18 15.34
C PHE A 108 1.83 -2.44 14.77
N GLY A 109 2.05 -2.77 13.50
CA GLY A 109 1.45 -3.94 12.87
C GLY A 109 2.23 -4.38 11.64
N GLN A 110 2.04 -5.63 11.24
CA GLN A 110 2.61 -6.23 10.04
C GLN A 110 1.49 -6.79 9.17
N LEU A 111 1.43 -6.36 7.91
CA LEU A 111 0.44 -6.84 6.94
C LEU A 111 1.00 -7.91 6.01
N THR A 112 2.29 -7.80 5.64
CA THR A 112 2.96 -8.69 4.69
C THR A 112 4.17 -9.37 5.35
N ALA A 113 4.42 -10.63 4.99
CA ALA A 113 5.48 -11.43 5.60
C ALA A 113 6.79 -11.46 4.78
N CYS A 114 6.71 -11.29 3.46
CA CYS A 114 7.86 -11.34 2.56
C CYS A 114 7.74 -10.30 1.44
N ASP A 115 8.81 -10.12 0.66
CA ASP A 115 8.77 -9.27 -0.53
C ASP A 115 7.91 -9.92 -1.63
N GLY A 116 7.06 -9.14 -2.29
CA GLY A 116 6.13 -9.57 -3.33
C GLY A 116 6.59 -9.23 -4.75
N ALA A 117 7.83 -8.78 -4.94
CA ALA A 117 8.33 -8.38 -6.25
C ALA A 117 8.73 -9.60 -7.10
N PHE A 118 8.47 -9.47 -8.40
CA PHE A 118 8.94 -10.37 -9.44
C PHE A 118 9.98 -9.68 -10.31
N LEU A 119 11.10 -10.34 -10.58
CA LEU A 119 12.03 -9.91 -11.62
C LEU A 119 11.42 -10.27 -12.98
N MET A 120 11.39 -9.29 -13.88
CA MET A 120 10.84 -9.46 -15.23
C MET A 120 11.88 -9.09 -16.28
N GLY A 121 11.85 -9.82 -17.39
CA GLY A 121 12.66 -9.58 -18.57
C GLY A 121 11.79 -9.37 -19.81
N ARG A 122 12.44 -9.03 -20.94
CA ARG A 122 11.76 -8.76 -22.22
C ARG A 122 11.51 -10.00 -23.05
N GLU A 123 12.21 -11.08 -22.78
CA GLU A 123 12.19 -12.32 -23.57
C GLU A 123 11.81 -13.51 -22.69
N ASP A 124 11.08 -14.46 -23.26
CA ASP A 124 10.75 -15.74 -22.63
C ASP A 124 11.91 -16.72 -22.81
N VAL A 125 12.89 -16.58 -21.94
CA VAL A 125 14.13 -17.38 -21.98
C VAL A 125 14.40 -18.07 -20.66
N SER A 126 15.20 -19.12 -20.68
CA SER A 126 15.73 -19.71 -19.46
C SER A 126 16.65 -18.71 -18.78
N PHE A 127 16.22 -18.19 -17.62
CA PHE A 127 16.91 -17.13 -16.89
C PHE A 127 18.10 -17.69 -16.09
N ASN A 128 19.22 -16.96 -16.15
CA ASN A 128 20.37 -17.16 -15.30
C ASN A 128 20.79 -15.81 -14.70
N TRP A 129 21.15 -15.77 -13.43
CA TRP A 129 21.58 -14.54 -12.73
C TRP A 129 22.79 -13.87 -13.41
N GLU A 130 23.70 -14.64 -13.99
CA GLU A 130 24.86 -14.12 -14.75
C GLU A 130 24.45 -13.26 -15.96
N ASP A 131 23.25 -13.46 -16.52
CA ASP A 131 22.74 -12.68 -17.65
C ASP A 131 22.48 -11.19 -17.28
N LEU A 132 22.44 -10.88 -15.98
CA LEU A 132 22.28 -9.53 -15.48
C LEU A 132 23.55 -8.70 -15.50
N ARG A 133 24.74 -9.31 -15.77
CA ARG A 133 26.00 -8.55 -15.82
C ARG A 133 25.98 -7.47 -16.90
N GLY A 134 26.32 -6.23 -16.50
CA GLY A 134 26.31 -5.06 -17.37
C GLY A 134 24.90 -4.56 -17.75
N LYS A 135 23.87 -5.11 -17.14
CA LYS A 135 22.47 -4.74 -17.38
C LYS A 135 21.96 -3.74 -16.38
N THR A 136 20.82 -3.11 -16.71
CA THR A 136 20.10 -2.20 -15.85
C THR A 136 18.77 -2.80 -15.43
N ILE A 137 18.52 -2.84 -14.13
CA ILE A 137 17.24 -3.26 -13.52
C ILE A 137 16.55 -2.02 -12.96
N ILE A 138 15.30 -1.75 -13.34
CA ILE A 138 14.46 -0.79 -12.62
C ILE A 138 14.02 -1.49 -11.31
N GLY A 139 14.66 -1.15 -10.18
CA GLY A 139 14.70 -1.96 -8.97
C GLY A 139 13.95 -1.40 -7.76
N GLY A 140 13.01 -0.47 -7.98
CA GLY A 140 12.26 0.13 -6.89
C GLY A 140 12.84 1.46 -6.39
N ARG A 141 12.58 1.82 -5.13
CA ARG A 141 13.01 3.09 -4.55
C ARG A 141 14.19 2.87 -3.61
N LYS A 142 15.20 3.72 -3.71
CA LYS A 142 16.43 3.61 -2.93
C LYS A 142 16.16 3.52 -1.42
N GLY A 143 16.72 2.49 -0.81
CA GLY A 143 16.62 2.23 0.62
C GLY A 143 15.27 1.67 1.07
N GLY A 144 14.36 1.33 0.15
CA GLY A 144 13.13 0.61 0.46
C GLY A 144 13.35 -0.91 0.46
N VAL A 145 12.51 -1.64 1.20
CA VAL A 145 12.61 -3.11 1.29
C VAL A 145 12.73 -3.79 -0.08
N PRO A 146 11.93 -3.45 -1.12
CA PRO A 146 12.05 -4.14 -2.40
C PRO A 146 13.41 -3.98 -3.07
N GLU A 147 13.98 -2.78 -3.03
CA GLU A 147 15.31 -2.53 -3.59
C GLU A 147 16.40 -3.26 -2.78
N MET A 148 16.34 -3.17 -1.45
CA MET A 148 17.30 -3.83 -0.58
C MET A 148 17.23 -5.36 -0.72
N THR A 149 16.03 -5.94 -0.88
CA THR A 149 15.84 -7.37 -1.11
C THR A 149 16.42 -7.77 -2.46
N LEU A 150 16.17 -7.00 -3.52
CA LEU A 150 16.79 -7.23 -4.83
C LEU A 150 18.32 -7.20 -4.73
N GLU A 151 18.90 -6.18 -4.11
CA GLU A 151 20.36 -6.08 -3.95
C GLU A 151 20.93 -7.23 -3.12
N TYR A 152 20.21 -7.67 -2.08
CA TYR A 152 20.59 -8.84 -1.29
C TYR A 152 20.63 -10.10 -2.15
N VAL A 153 19.58 -10.35 -2.95
CA VAL A 153 19.49 -11.50 -3.86
C VAL A 153 20.60 -11.46 -4.91
N LEU A 154 20.87 -10.28 -5.50
CA LEU A 154 21.98 -10.12 -6.45
C LEU A 154 23.32 -10.53 -5.83
N ARG A 155 23.61 -10.09 -4.60
CA ARG A 155 24.85 -10.46 -3.88
C ARG A 155 24.91 -11.96 -3.57
N GLN A 156 23.78 -12.60 -3.25
CA GLN A 156 23.72 -14.06 -3.05
C GLN A 156 24.13 -14.83 -4.32
N HIS A 157 23.83 -14.27 -5.50
CA HIS A 157 24.23 -14.82 -6.79
C HIS A 157 25.58 -14.28 -7.33
N GLY A 158 26.37 -13.62 -6.47
CA GLY A 158 27.72 -13.14 -6.82
C GLY A 158 27.73 -11.90 -7.72
N LEU A 159 26.65 -11.13 -7.75
CA LEU A 159 26.54 -9.88 -8.49
C LEU A 159 26.57 -8.70 -7.52
N GLU A 160 27.56 -7.80 -7.66
CA GLU A 160 27.61 -6.61 -6.84
C GLU A 160 26.79 -5.48 -7.47
N PRO A 161 25.72 -5.01 -6.79
CA PRO A 161 24.90 -3.89 -7.26
C PRO A 161 25.75 -2.63 -7.51
N GLN A 162 25.37 -1.87 -8.53
CA GLN A 162 26.05 -0.65 -9.00
C GLN A 162 27.47 -0.89 -9.56
N LYS A 163 27.94 -2.13 -9.62
CA LYS A 163 29.21 -2.51 -10.21
C LYS A 163 29.05 -3.54 -11.33
N ASP A 164 28.43 -4.68 -11.00
CA ASP A 164 28.20 -5.76 -11.97
C ASP A 164 26.86 -5.59 -12.68
N VAL A 165 25.87 -4.98 -12.01
CA VAL A 165 24.53 -4.69 -12.49
C VAL A 165 24.08 -3.34 -11.95
N ILE A 166 23.43 -2.53 -12.78
CA ILE A 166 22.88 -1.24 -12.35
C ILE A 166 21.47 -1.44 -11.81
N VAL A 167 21.24 -1.06 -10.58
CA VAL A 167 19.88 -0.99 -9.99
C VAL A 167 19.43 0.46 -10.06
N ASP A 168 18.53 0.77 -10.99
CA ASP A 168 17.94 2.10 -11.15
C ASP A 168 16.81 2.29 -10.13
N THR A 169 16.98 3.21 -9.20
CA THR A 169 16.04 3.53 -8.13
C THR A 169 15.31 4.86 -8.33
N SER A 170 15.44 5.46 -9.51
CA SER A 170 14.89 6.78 -9.82
C SER A 170 13.39 6.76 -10.14
N VAL A 171 12.87 5.60 -10.59
CA VAL A 171 11.49 5.45 -11.06
C VAL A 171 10.56 5.13 -9.89
N GLN A 172 9.41 5.81 -9.84
CA GLN A 172 8.36 5.53 -8.84
C GLN A 172 7.63 4.22 -9.17
N PHE A 173 7.13 3.51 -8.16
CA PHE A 173 6.50 2.19 -8.33
C PHE A 173 5.38 2.18 -9.37
N ASN A 174 4.48 3.15 -9.34
CA ASN A 174 3.37 3.26 -10.29
C ASN A 174 3.81 3.59 -11.73
N MET A 175 5.06 3.96 -11.94
CA MET A 175 5.63 4.29 -13.25
C MET A 175 6.53 3.17 -13.81
N MET A 176 6.94 2.20 -12.99
CA MET A 176 7.98 1.23 -13.35
C MET A 176 7.56 0.33 -14.53
N ALA A 177 6.31 -0.16 -14.54
CA ALA A 177 5.79 -0.95 -15.64
C ALA A 177 5.83 -0.17 -16.95
N GLY A 178 5.32 1.08 -16.95
CA GLY A 178 5.34 1.94 -18.14
C GLY A 178 6.75 2.33 -18.60
N ALA A 179 7.68 2.55 -17.66
CA ALA A 179 9.08 2.83 -17.99
C ALA A 179 9.72 1.61 -18.66
N PHE A 180 9.49 0.41 -18.12
CA PHE A 180 9.99 -0.83 -18.71
C PHE A 180 9.40 -1.07 -20.10
N THR A 181 8.07 -1.07 -20.27
CA THR A 181 7.44 -1.30 -21.58
C THR A 181 7.80 -0.19 -22.58
N GLY A 182 8.09 1.02 -22.10
CA GLY A 182 8.64 2.13 -22.89
C GLY A 182 10.11 2.00 -23.28
N GLY A 183 10.79 0.90 -22.89
CA GLY A 183 12.17 0.60 -23.29
C GLY A 183 13.25 1.04 -22.30
N GLN A 184 12.88 1.54 -21.11
CA GLN A 184 13.84 1.87 -20.06
C GLN A 184 14.26 0.61 -19.30
N GLY A 185 15.54 0.48 -19.00
CA GLY A 185 16.12 -0.69 -18.35
C GLY A 185 16.05 -1.97 -19.21
N ASP A 186 16.85 -2.95 -18.87
CA ASP A 186 16.83 -4.29 -19.47
C ASP A 186 15.82 -5.18 -18.74
N TYR A 187 15.73 -4.99 -17.43
CA TYR A 187 14.86 -5.72 -16.50
C TYR A 187 14.12 -4.76 -15.58
N VAL A 188 13.08 -5.26 -14.93
CA VAL A 188 12.32 -4.50 -13.92
C VAL A 188 11.85 -5.43 -12.81
N THR A 189 11.71 -4.91 -11.59
CA THR A 189 10.97 -5.59 -10.52
C THR A 189 9.57 -5.00 -10.42
N LEU A 190 8.55 -5.83 -10.50
CA LEU A 190 7.14 -5.42 -10.42
C LEU A 190 6.39 -6.23 -9.38
N PHE A 191 5.42 -5.60 -8.74
CA PHE A 191 4.41 -6.27 -7.92
C PHE A 191 3.19 -6.65 -8.75
N GLU A 192 2.39 -7.60 -8.24
CA GLU A 192 1.05 -7.81 -8.77
C GLU A 192 0.12 -6.63 -8.43
N PRO A 193 -0.80 -6.22 -9.32
CA PRO A 193 -1.14 -6.86 -10.60
C PRO A 193 -0.30 -6.38 -11.81
N ALA A 194 0.64 -5.45 -11.63
CA ALA A 194 1.40 -4.87 -12.72
C ALA A 194 2.27 -5.91 -13.46
N ALA A 195 2.84 -6.89 -12.74
CA ALA A 195 3.59 -7.99 -13.34
C ALA A 195 2.73 -8.80 -14.32
N THR A 196 1.56 -9.26 -13.88
CA THR A 196 0.61 -9.98 -14.74
C THR A 196 0.11 -9.13 -15.92
N GLN A 197 -0.09 -7.82 -15.73
CA GLN A 197 -0.51 -6.92 -16.82
C GLN A 197 0.55 -6.86 -17.93
N VAL A 198 1.84 -6.73 -17.57
CA VAL A 198 2.95 -6.71 -18.53
C VAL A 198 3.07 -8.06 -19.26
N VAL A 199 2.88 -9.19 -18.57
CA VAL A 199 2.86 -10.52 -19.21
C VAL A 199 1.67 -10.65 -20.17
N THR A 200 0.50 -10.24 -19.74
CA THR A 200 -0.74 -10.36 -20.55
C THR A 200 -0.69 -9.48 -21.80
N SER A 201 -0.03 -8.33 -21.75
CA SER A 201 0.19 -7.47 -22.93
C SER A 201 1.28 -8.00 -23.86
N GLY A 202 2.03 -9.03 -23.45
CA GLY A 202 3.14 -9.57 -24.24
C GLY A 202 4.39 -8.71 -24.26
N GLU A 203 4.51 -7.76 -23.31
CA GLU A 203 5.61 -6.80 -23.25
C GLU A 203 6.72 -7.21 -22.29
N GLY A 204 6.55 -8.34 -21.58
CA GLY A 204 7.57 -8.91 -20.69
C GLY A 204 7.13 -10.22 -20.08
N TYR A 205 8.07 -10.88 -19.39
CA TYR A 205 7.93 -12.21 -18.80
C TYR A 205 8.45 -12.24 -17.39
N ILE A 206 7.77 -12.95 -16.50
CA ILE A 206 8.25 -13.18 -15.12
C ILE A 206 9.38 -14.21 -15.19
N LEU A 207 10.54 -13.84 -14.65
CA LEU A 207 11.73 -14.70 -14.61
C LEU A 207 11.84 -15.42 -13.27
N CYS A 208 11.65 -14.70 -12.15
CA CYS A 208 11.66 -15.28 -10.81
C CYS A 208 10.92 -14.39 -9.80
N SER A 209 10.62 -14.94 -8.62
CA SER A 209 10.13 -14.19 -7.46
C SER A 209 11.31 -13.76 -6.60
N ILE A 210 11.51 -12.46 -6.42
CA ILE A 210 12.58 -11.91 -5.57
C ILE A 210 12.39 -12.33 -4.11
N GLY A 211 11.14 -12.35 -3.62
CA GLY A 211 10.85 -12.83 -2.27
C GLY A 211 11.23 -14.29 -2.06
N ALA A 212 10.93 -15.17 -3.01
CA ALA A 212 11.32 -16.58 -2.94
C ALA A 212 12.86 -16.76 -2.99
N GLU A 213 13.53 -16.04 -3.88
CA GLU A 213 15.00 -16.08 -4.01
C GLU A 213 15.71 -15.54 -2.77
N SER A 214 15.10 -14.62 -2.04
CA SER A 214 15.69 -14.06 -0.81
C SER A 214 15.78 -15.08 0.32
N GLY A 215 15.02 -16.18 0.25
CA GLY A 215 14.92 -17.18 1.32
C GLY A 215 14.22 -16.66 2.58
N ALA A 216 13.71 -15.44 2.58
CA ALA A 216 12.88 -14.90 3.65
C ALA A 216 11.44 -15.43 3.49
N ILE A 217 10.95 -16.08 4.54
CA ILE A 217 9.58 -16.60 4.66
C ILE A 217 8.76 -15.65 5.52
#